data_b317b6c810343d18bd93b38236b60d75
#
_entry.id   b317b6c810343d18bd93b38236b60d75
#
_cell.length_a   1.000
_cell.length_b   1.000
_cell.length_c   1.000
_cell.angle_alpha   90.00
_cell.angle_beta   90.00
_cell.angle_gamma   90.00
#
_symmetry.space_group_name_H-M   'P 1'
#
loop_
_entity.id
_entity.type
_entity.pdbx_description
1 polymer ?
#
loop_
_entity_poly.entity_id
_entity_poly.type
_entity_poly.pdbx_seq_one_letter_code
_entity_poly.pdbx_strand_id
1 'polypeptide(L)'
;AMVGLLLAVCVMLAARNPAPLLGPLDVAAILVFATGLAGEAIADAQLRRFRLSASPGSICDSGLWRYSRHPNYFFEWLCWLAYPLLAIAPGGKQPIGYLALLAPLCMYWLLTRVSGLPPLEAHMLRTRGAAFTAYRQSTSAFFPFPPRG
;
A
#
# COMPACT_ATOMS: atom_id res chain seq x y z
N ALA A 1 -11.55 16.07 3.04
CA ALA A 1 -12.47 15.81 4.17
C ALA A 1 -13.13 14.43 4.08
N MET A 2 -13.76 14.07 2.96
CA MET A 2 -14.53 12.80 2.81
C MET A 2 -13.68 11.52 3.01
N VAL A 3 -12.49 11.46 2.42
CA VAL A 3 -11.57 10.30 2.56
C VAL A 3 -11.14 10.12 4.02
N GLY A 4 -10.76 11.20 4.70
CA GLY A 4 -10.37 11.12 6.12
C GLY A 4 -11.50 10.62 7.00
N LEU A 5 -12.76 10.99 6.70
CA LEU A 5 -13.93 10.49 7.41
C LEU A 5 -14.12 8.97 7.20
N LEU A 6 -14.00 8.50 5.95
CA LEU A 6 -14.10 7.07 5.63
C LEU A 6 -13.03 6.24 6.36
N LEU A 7 -11.79 6.73 6.37
CA LEU A 7 -10.69 6.07 7.08
C LEU A 7 -10.94 6.07 8.61
N ALA A 8 -11.41 7.17 9.18
CA ALA A 8 -11.77 7.25 10.59
C ALA A 8 -12.88 6.25 10.97
N VAL A 9 -13.89 6.08 10.11
CA VAL A 9 -14.96 5.09 10.33
C VAL A 9 -14.38 3.68 10.36
N CYS A 10 -13.45 3.34 9.47
CA CYS A 10 -12.79 2.03 9.46
C CYS A 10 -12.06 1.75 10.80
N VAL A 11 -11.31 2.72 11.30
CA VAL A 11 -10.62 2.61 12.60
C VAL A 11 -11.62 2.48 13.75
N MET A 12 -12.71 3.27 13.73
CA MET A 12 -13.76 3.18 14.75
C MET A 12 -14.46 1.81 14.76
N LEU A 13 -14.72 1.23 13.59
CA LEU A 13 -15.34 -0.10 13.49
C LEU A 13 -14.41 -1.17 14.06
N ALA A 14 -13.10 -1.10 13.79
CA ALA A 14 -12.12 -2.00 14.39
C ALA A 14 -12.07 -1.86 15.91
N ALA A 15 -12.06 -0.63 16.44
CA ALA A 15 -12.02 -0.36 17.88
C ALA A 15 -13.30 -0.79 18.63
N ARG A 16 -14.43 -0.92 17.94
CA ARG A 16 -15.73 -1.33 18.51
C ARG A 16 -16.04 -2.82 18.33
N ASN A 17 -15.11 -3.61 17.84
CA ASN A 17 -15.31 -5.05 17.71
C ASN A 17 -15.49 -5.69 19.12
N PRO A 18 -16.64 -6.33 19.41
CA PRO A 18 -16.89 -6.94 20.74
C PRO A 18 -16.24 -8.31 20.91
N ALA A 19 -15.54 -8.82 19.90
CA ALA A 19 -14.87 -10.12 19.98
C ALA A 19 -13.76 -10.08 21.07
N PRO A 20 -13.49 -11.23 21.73
CA PRO A 20 -12.36 -11.33 22.65
C PRO A 20 -11.05 -10.97 21.93
N LEU A 21 -10.18 -10.21 22.61
CA LEU A 21 -8.87 -9.86 22.09
C LEU A 21 -8.00 -11.10 21.86
N LEU A 22 -7.10 -11.01 20.86
CA LEU A 22 -6.14 -12.05 20.46
C LEU A 22 -6.79 -13.29 19.82
N GLY A 23 -7.88 -13.10 19.10
CA GLY A 23 -8.39 -14.11 18.17
C GLY A 23 -7.50 -14.29 16.93
N PRO A 24 -7.75 -15.34 16.12
CA PRO A 24 -6.95 -15.59 14.90
C PRO A 24 -6.94 -14.43 13.90
N LEU A 25 -8.03 -13.67 13.80
CA LEU A 25 -8.13 -12.50 12.94
C LEU A 25 -7.29 -11.33 13.47
N ASP A 26 -7.19 -11.16 14.78
CA ASP A 26 -6.35 -10.13 15.39
C ASP A 26 -4.87 -10.43 15.13
N VAL A 27 -4.46 -11.69 15.28
CA VAL A 27 -3.09 -12.13 14.95
C VAL A 27 -2.79 -11.90 13.47
N ALA A 28 -3.70 -12.28 12.57
CA ALA A 28 -3.55 -12.02 11.14
C ALA A 28 -3.44 -10.52 10.84
N ALA A 29 -4.27 -9.69 11.47
CA ALA A 29 -4.25 -8.23 11.32
C ALA A 29 -2.91 -7.64 11.77
N ILE A 30 -2.39 -8.08 12.93
CA ILE A 30 -1.09 -7.63 13.44
C ILE A 30 0.03 -8.01 12.47
N LEU A 31 0.03 -9.24 11.95
CA LEU A 31 1.04 -9.69 10.99
C LEU A 31 0.97 -8.91 9.68
N VAL A 32 -0.23 -8.69 9.15
CA VAL A 32 -0.45 -7.89 7.93
C VAL A 32 0.02 -6.45 8.13
N PHE A 33 -0.36 -5.83 9.25
CA PHE A 33 0.03 -4.46 9.59
C PHE A 33 1.56 -4.33 9.76
N ALA A 34 2.17 -5.23 10.53
CA ALA A 34 3.62 -5.23 10.74
C ALA A 34 4.39 -5.44 9.43
N THR A 35 3.91 -6.34 8.54
CA THR A 35 4.47 -6.56 7.22
C THR A 35 4.35 -5.30 6.34
N GLY A 36 3.19 -4.64 6.36
CA GLY A 36 2.97 -3.39 5.66
C GLY A 36 3.95 -2.31 6.12
N LEU A 37 3.98 -2.05 7.42
CA LEU A 37 4.85 -1.03 8.00
C LEU A 37 6.34 -1.29 7.75
N ALA A 38 6.80 -2.54 7.93
CA ALA A 38 8.18 -2.91 7.66
C ALA A 38 8.53 -2.79 6.17
N GLY A 39 7.65 -3.25 5.29
CA GLY A 39 7.85 -3.19 3.84
C GLY A 39 7.91 -1.75 3.32
N GLU A 40 7.03 -0.86 3.79
CA GLU A 40 7.05 0.56 3.49
C GLU A 40 8.36 1.21 3.94
N ALA A 41 8.75 0.98 5.19
CA ALA A 41 10.00 1.52 5.74
C ALA A 41 11.24 1.05 4.94
N ILE A 42 11.28 -0.23 4.53
CA ILE A 42 12.34 -0.79 3.69
C ILE A 42 12.33 -0.14 2.30
N ALA A 43 11.17 -0.02 1.66
CA ALA A 43 11.03 0.60 0.33
C ALA A 43 11.53 2.05 0.35
N ASP A 44 11.13 2.83 1.34
CA ASP A 44 11.54 4.22 1.50
C ASP A 44 13.03 4.36 1.83
N ALA A 45 13.58 3.45 2.65
CA ALA A 45 15.01 3.42 2.93
C ALA A 45 15.83 3.11 1.67
N GLN A 46 15.38 2.16 0.83
CA GLN A 46 16.00 1.84 -0.45
C GLN A 46 15.97 3.05 -1.40
N LEU A 47 14.82 3.72 -1.54
CA LEU A 47 14.68 4.91 -2.37
C LEU A 47 15.55 6.06 -1.88
N ARG A 48 15.61 6.28 -0.58
CA ARG A 48 16.47 7.31 0.04
C ARG A 48 17.95 7.05 -0.23
N ARG A 49 18.42 5.79 -0.03
CA ARG A 49 19.81 5.42 -0.32
C ARG A 49 20.14 5.62 -1.80
N PHE A 50 19.25 5.19 -2.69
CA PHE A 50 19.39 5.41 -4.13
C PHE A 50 19.55 6.89 -4.46
N ARG A 51 18.69 7.77 -3.92
CA ARG A 51 18.74 9.23 -4.17
C ARG A 51 20.05 9.89 -3.73
N LEU A 52 20.74 9.35 -2.73
CA LEU A 52 22.02 9.88 -2.25
C LEU A 52 23.18 9.61 -3.22
N SER A 53 23.11 8.58 -4.05
CA SER A 53 24.15 8.16 -5.00
C SER A 53 23.72 8.21 -6.45
N ALA A 54 22.49 8.59 -6.74
CA ALA A 54 21.89 8.54 -8.06
C ALA A 54 22.40 9.68 -8.97
N SER A 55 22.76 9.32 -10.19
CA SER A 55 22.99 10.29 -11.26
C SER A 55 21.66 10.91 -11.74
N PRO A 56 21.68 12.16 -12.26
CA PRO A 56 20.49 12.77 -12.85
C PRO A 56 19.84 11.86 -13.91
N GLY A 57 18.53 11.70 -13.86
CA GLY A 57 17.77 10.86 -14.81
C GLY A 57 17.74 9.36 -14.52
N SER A 58 18.49 8.85 -13.52
CA SER A 58 18.47 7.43 -13.16
C SER A 58 17.17 7.00 -12.46
N ILE A 59 16.89 5.69 -12.52
CA ILE A 59 15.70 5.05 -11.92
C ILE A 59 16.13 4.10 -10.81
N CYS A 60 15.40 4.09 -9.70
CA CYS A 60 15.53 3.08 -8.66
C CYS A 60 14.80 1.82 -9.11
N ASP A 61 15.53 0.78 -9.52
CA ASP A 61 15.03 -0.51 -10.03
C ASP A 61 15.58 -1.71 -9.26
N SER A 62 16.11 -1.48 -8.06
CA SER A 62 16.73 -2.50 -7.20
C SER A 62 15.92 -2.77 -5.95
N GLY A 63 16.15 -3.94 -5.30
CA GLY A 63 15.41 -4.34 -4.11
C GLY A 63 13.91 -4.48 -4.38
N LEU A 64 13.06 -3.89 -3.55
CA LEU A 64 11.60 -3.91 -3.71
C LEU A 64 11.14 -3.17 -4.97
N TRP A 65 11.89 -2.15 -5.41
CA TRP A 65 11.63 -1.36 -6.60
C TRP A 65 11.80 -2.15 -7.91
N ARG A 66 12.45 -3.30 -7.85
CA ARG A 66 12.52 -4.24 -8.98
C ARG A 66 11.19 -4.94 -9.24
N TYR A 67 10.39 -5.16 -8.21
CA TYR A 67 9.15 -5.94 -8.27
C TYR A 67 7.90 -5.05 -8.43
N SER A 68 7.96 -3.83 -7.92
CA SER A 68 6.90 -2.82 -8.06
C SER A 68 7.54 -1.45 -8.27
N ARG A 69 6.93 -0.60 -9.10
CA ARG A 69 7.35 0.80 -9.29
C ARG A 69 6.97 1.69 -8.10
N HIS A 70 6.03 1.23 -7.27
CA HIS A 70 5.56 1.94 -6.09
C HIS A 70 5.37 0.97 -4.90
N PRO A 71 6.47 0.30 -4.47
CA PRO A 71 6.36 -0.71 -3.41
C PRO A 71 5.93 -0.10 -2.07
N ASN A 72 6.32 1.14 -1.76
CA ASN A 72 5.86 1.84 -0.56
C ASN A 72 4.34 2.03 -0.55
N TYR A 73 3.71 2.39 -1.68
CA TYR A 73 2.25 2.50 -1.77
C TYR A 73 1.54 1.15 -1.65
N PHE A 74 2.14 0.07 -2.17
CA PHE A 74 1.62 -1.27 -1.95
C PHE A 74 1.62 -1.64 -0.47
N PHE A 75 2.71 -1.37 0.25
CA PHE A 75 2.82 -1.69 1.66
C PHE A 75 1.97 -0.75 2.54
N GLU A 76 1.84 0.52 2.19
CA GLU A 76 0.86 1.43 2.80
C GLU A 76 -0.57 0.87 2.65
N TRP A 77 -0.95 0.45 1.45
CA TRP A 77 -2.25 -0.18 1.21
C TRP A 77 -2.42 -1.47 2.02
N LEU A 78 -1.38 -2.26 2.17
CA LEU A 78 -1.39 -3.48 2.98
C LEU A 78 -1.72 -3.17 4.46
N CYS A 79 -1.23 -2.06 5.01
CA CYS A 79 -1.59 -1.62 6.36
C CYS A 79 -3.10 -1.39 6.49
N TRP A 80 -3.75 -0.86 5.47
CA TRP A 80 -5.21 -0.63 5.49
C TRP A 80 -6.02 -1.93 5.46
N LEU A 81 -5.48 -3.04 4.96
CA LEU A 81 -6.11 -4.35 5.00
C LEU A 81 -6.19 -4.96 6.42
N ALA A 82 -5.36 -4.50 7.35
CA ALA A 82 -5.41 -4.97 8.73
C ALA A 82 -6.69 -4.53 9.45
N TYR A 83 -7.23 -3.35 9.16
CA TYR A 83 -8.41 -2.83 9.86
C TYR A 83 -9.69 -3.64 9.64
N PRO A 84 -10.05 -4.07 8.42
CA PRO A 84 -11.15 -5.01 8.21
C PRO A 84 -10.99 -6.31 9.00
N LEU A 85 -9.77 -6.86 9.09
CA LEU A 85 -9.52 -8.07 9.89
C LEU A 85 -9.82 -7.84 11.37
N LEU A 86 -9.52 -6.66 11.91
CA LEU A 86 -9.86 -6.26 13.27
C LEU A 86 -11.34 -5.94 13.45
N ALA A 87 -12.02 -5.43 12.42
CA ALA A 87 -13.42 -5.01 12.49
C ALA A 87 -14.41 -6.17 12.32
N ILE A 88 -14.04 -7.23 11.62
CA ILE A 88 -14.92 -8.37 11.34
C ILE A 88 -14.89 -9.34 12.52
N ALA A 89 -16.02 -9.44 13.23
CA ALA A 89 -16.17 -10.39 14.32
C ALA A 89 -16.33 -11.83 13.79
N PRO A 90 -15.66 -12.83 14.41
CA PRO A 90 -15.82 -14.22 14.07
C PRO A 90 -17.29 -14.66 14.11
N GLY A 91 -17.74 -15.42 13.10
CA GLY A 91 -19.11 -15.93 13.02
C GLY A 91 -20.15 -14.91 12.56
N GLY A 92 -19.74 -13.77 11.97
CA GLY A 92 -20.67 -12.78 11.39
C GLY A 92 -21.54 -12.03 12.41
N LYS A 93 -21.18 -12.07 13.68
CA LYS A 93 -21.95 -11.44 14.78
C LYS A 93 -22.04 -9.91 14.70
N GLN A 94 -21.20 -9.30 13.85
CA GLN A 94 -21.19 -7.85 13.66
C GLN A 94 -21.11 -7.51 12.15
N PRO A 95 -22.23 -7.57 11.43
CA PRO A 95 -22.22 -7.35 9.97
C PRO A 95 -21.72 -5.95 9.57
N ILE A 96 -21.89 -4.95 10.42
CA ILE A 96 -21.38 -3.60 10.20
C ILE A 96 -19.86 -3.54 10.07
N GLY A 97 -19.12 -4.49 10.65
CA GLY A 97 -17.66 -4.61 10.52
C GLY A 97 -17.19 -4.78 9.07
N TYR A 98 -18.02 -5.35 8.19
CA TYR A 98 -17.68 -5.47 6.77
C TYR A 98 -17.58 -4.11 6.04
N LEU A 99 -18.17 -3.04 6.58
CA LEU A 99 -18.01 -1.69 6.04
C LEU A 99 -16.54 -1.21 6.14
N ALA A 100 -15.75 -1.80 7.02
CA ALA A 100 -14.32 -1.51 7.10
C ALA A 100 -13.56 -1.87 5.81
N LEU A 101 -14.08 -2.77 4.96
CA LEU A 101 -13.51 -3.08 3.64
C LEU A 101 -13.54 -1.89 2.68
N LEU A 102 -14.40 -0.91 2.90
CA LEU A 102 -14.44 0.30 2.07
C LEU A 102 -13.15 1.11 2.16
N ALA A 103 -12.45 1.08 3.31
CA ALA A 103 -11.21 1.84 3.47
C ALA A 103 -10.06 1.32 2.57
N PRO A 104 -9.66 0.03 2.58
CA PRO A 104 -8.64 -0.44 1.67
C PRO A 104 -9.06 -0.37 0.19
N LEU A 105 -10.34 -0.52 -0.14
CA LEU A 105 -10.84 -0.32 -1.51
C LEU A 105 -10.69 1.14 -1.95
N CYS A 106 -11.08 2.09 -1.10
CA CYS A 106 -10.92 3.51 -1.35
C CYS A 106 -9.42 3.89 -1.47
N MET A 107 -8.57 3.40 -0.56
CA MET A 107 -7.13 3.64 -0.61
C MET A 107 -6.51 3.08 -1.89
N TYR A 108 -6.86 1.86 -2.30
CA TYR A 108 -6.40 1.29 -3.56
C TYR A 108 -6.78 2.18 -4.75
N TRP A 109 -8.03 2.62 -4.81
CA TRP A 109 -8.51 3.50 -5.88
C TRP A 109 -7.79 4.85 -5.89
N LEU A 110 -7.61 5.47 -4.72
CA LEU A 110 -6.88 6.74 -4.59
C LEU A 110 -5.42 6.61 -5.03
N LEU A 111 -4.72 5.59 -4.55
CA LEU A 111 -3.31 5.38 -4.84
C LEU A 111 -3.09 5.04 -6.32
N THR A 112 -3.97 4.23 -6.92
CA THR A 112 -3.75 3.75 -8.30
C THR A 112 -4.39 4.62 -9.37
N ARG A 113 -5.41 5.43 -9.06
CA ARG A 113 -6.22 6.14 -10.06
C ARG A 113 -6.29 7.66 -9.86
N VAL A 114 -6.04 8.18 -8.67
CA VAL A 114 -6.31 9.61 -8.38
C VAL A 114 -5.03 10.34 -7.97
N SER A 115 -4.57 10.15 -6.76
CA SER A 115 -3.55 11.00 -6.12
C SER A 115 -2.16 10.35 -6.03
N GLY A 116 -2.07 9.02 -6.16
CA GLY A 116 -0.82 8.29 -6.01
C GLY A 116 -0.04 8.17 -7.32
N LEU A 117 -0.23 7.06 -8.03
CA LEU A 117 0.52 6.70 -9.22
C LEU A 117 0.40 7.71 -10.39
N PRO A 118 -0.81 8.19 -10.79
CA PRO A 118 -0.93 8.95 -12.01
C PRO A 118 -0.10 10.23 -12.04
N PRO A 119 -0.17 11.13 -11.05
CA PRO A 119 0.62 12.37 -11.05
C PRO A 119 2.13 12.09 -10.93
N LEU A 120 2.51 11.06 -10.14
CA LEU A 120 3.91 10.70 -9.95
C LEU A 120 4.52 10.12 -11.23
N GLU A 121 3.84 9.18 -11.89
CA GLU A 121 4.33 8.59 -13.14
C GLU A 121 4.34 9.60 -14.30
N ALA A 122 3.37 10.52 -14.35
CA ALA A 122 3.39 11.63 -15.30
C ALA A 122 4.61 12.54 -15.08
N HIS A 123 4.97 12.83 -13.84
CA HIS A 123 6.19 13.56 -13.50
C HIS A 123 7.45 12.78 -13.91
N MET A 124 7.51 11.49 -13.59
CA MET A 124 8.64 10.62 -13.94
C MET A 124 8.85 10.52 -15.45
N LEU A 125 7.79 10.41 -16.24
CA LEU A 125 7.86 10.42 -17.71
C LEU A 125 8.45 11.72 -18.24
N ARG A 126 8.05 12.87 -17.69
CA ARG A 126 8.58 14.18 -18.11
C ARG A 126 10.06 14.35 -17.76
N THR A 127 10.48 13.85 -16.59
CA THR A 127 11.84 14.10 -16.08
C THR A 127 12.86 13.04 -16.44
N ARG A 128 12.43 11.79 -16.73
CA ARG A 128 13.30 10.63 -16.98
C ARG A 128 13.01 9.91 -18.31
N GLY A 129 11.98 10.31 -19.05
CA GLY A 129 11.70 9.91 -20.42
C GLY A 129 11.88 8.41 -20.72
N ALA A 130 12.85 8.08 -21.57
CA ALA A 130 13.12 6.73 -22.04
C ALA A 130 13.47 5.75 -20.91
N ALA A 131 14.26 6.16 -19.92
CA ALA A 131 14.62 5.31 -18.79
C ALA A 131 13.39 4.87 -17.99
N PHE A 132 12.44 5.78 -17.72
CA PHE A 132 11.21 5.42 -17.04
C PHE A 132 10.28 4.58 -17.92
N THR A 133 10.27 4.81 -19.25
CA THR A 133 9.49 4.00 -20.19
C THR A 133 9.96 2.54 -20.19
N ALA A 134 11.27 2.30 -20.23
CA ALA A 134 11.84 0.96 -20.14
C ALA A 134 11.49 0.29 -18.78
N TYR A 135 11.61 1.02 -17.67
CA TYR A 135 11.24 0.53 -16.35
C TYR A 135 9.75 0.16 -16.26
N ARG A 136 8.85 0.92 -16.90
CA ARG A 136 7.42 0.59 -16.96
C ARG A 136 7.12 -0.70 -17.71
N GLN A 137 7.91 -1.04 -18.71
CA GLN A 137 7.73 -2.27 -19.51
C GLN A 137 8.10 -3.52 -18.70
N SER A 138 9.16 -3.44 -17.90
CA SER A 138 9.68 -4.57 -17.12
C SER A 138 9.04 -4.73 -15.75
N THR A 139 8.54 -3.65 -15.11
CA THR A 139 8.17 -3.65 -13.71
C THR A 139 6.70 -3.29 -13.49
N SER A 140 6.02 -4.04 -12.63
CA SER A 140 4.63 -3.83 -12.25
C SER A 140 4.40 -2.44 -11.63
N ALA A 141 3.21 -1.87 -11.84
CA ALA A 141 2.88 -0.56 -11.29
C ALA A 141 2.70 -0.57 -9.77
N PHE A 142 1.97 -1.55 -9.23
CA PHE A 142 1.52 -1.55 -7.83
C PHE A 142 1.83 -2.88 -7.13
N PHE A 143 1.25 -3.99 -7.56
CA PHE A 143 1.51 -5.30 -6.95
C PHE A 143 2.94 -5.77 -7.28
N PRO A 144 3.69 -6.29 -6.26
CA PRO A 144 5.05 -6.78 -6.49
C PRO A 144 5.02 -8.10 -7.25
N PHE A 145 5.25 -8.05 -8.55
CA PHE A 145 5.40 -9.21 -9.41
C PHE A 145 6.84 -9.34 -9.90
N PRO A 146 7.30 -10.56 -10.24
CA PRO A 146 8.60 -10.75 -10.89
C PRO A 146 8.71 -9.86 -12.14
N PRO A 147 9.88 -9.26 -12.39
CA PRO A 147 10.10 -8.45 -13.57
C PRO A 147 9.84 -9.25 -14.85
N ARG A 148 9.28 -8.59 -15.84
CA ARG A 148 9.14 -9.17 -17.18
C ARG A 148 10.50 -9.07 -17.87
N GLY A 149 10.99 -10.20 -18.36
CA GLY A 149 12.22 -10.27 -19.14
C GLY A 149 12.09 -9.59 -20.51
#